data_ad0630eb38fb7f80701aab39e44c01dc
#
_entry.id   ad0630eb38fb7f80701aab39e44c01dc
#
_cell.length_a   1.000
_cell.length_b   1.000
_cell.length_c   1.000
_cell.angle_alpha   90.00
_cell.angle_beta   90.00
_cell.angle_gamma   90.00
#
_symmetry.space_group_name_H-M   'P 1'
#
loop_
_entity.id
_entity.type
_entity.pdbx_description
1 polymer ?
#
loop_
_entity_poly.entity_id
_entity_poly.type
_entity_poly.pdbx_seq_one_letter_code
_entity_poly.pdbx_strand_id
1 'polypeptide(L)'
;IPAEAMNKCPAKHRQHGAPSKVWIYRDAQGQPVMALYRFDLGPDEDGKPRKVFAPLTWCQRADGQTQQWRWQGLPDPRPLLRLDELAQRAEAPVILCEGEKAADAAAELLPNYVATCWPNGSNSSHKADLTPLEGRSVVLWPDNDASGKSCMDAVAEHLQQIGAASVRV
;
A
#
# COMPACT_ATOMS: atom_id res chain seq x y z
N ILE A 1 -15.71 0.00 0.00
CA ILE A 1 -16.29 1.37 -0.02
C ILE A 1 -17.31 1.44 -1.13
N PRO A 2 -18.57 1.83 -0.87
CA PRO A 2 -19.59 1.96 -1.92
C PRO A 2 -19.20 2.99 -2.99
N ALA A 3 -19.58 2.74 -4.25
CA ALA A 3 -19.27 3.62 -5.37
C ALA A 3 -19.79 5.07 -5.15
N GLU A 4 -20.98 5.20 -4.57
CA GLU A 4 -21.56 6.51 -4.24
C GLU A 4 -20.72 7.29 -3.21
N ALA A 5 -20.11 6.59 -2.24
CA ALA A 5 -19.19 7.19 -1.29
C ALA A 5 -17.88 7.61 -1.98
N MET A 6 -17.36 6.77 -2.89
CA MET A 6 -16.16 7.12 -3.67
C MET A 6 -16.33 8.40 -4.47
N ASN A 7 -17.50 8.64 -5.07
CA ASN A 7 -17.81 9.87 -5.79
C ASN A 7 -17.80 11.12 -4.90
N LYS A 8 -17.93 10.94 -3.58
CA LYS A 8 -17.89 12.00 -2.55
C LYS A 8 -16.62 11.95 -1.72
N CYS A 9 -15.61 11.21 -2.20
CA CYS A 9 -14.33 11.12 -1.51
C CYS A 9 -13.70 12.51 -1.36
N PRO A 10 -13.22 12.90 -0.16
CA PRO A 10 -12.58 14.20 0.05
C PRO A 10 -11.43 14.45 -0.90
N ALA A 11 -11.52 15.47 -1.74
CA ALA A 11 -10.48 15.84 -2.70
C ALA A 11 -9.27 16.54 -2.05
N LYS A 12 -9.42 17.00 -0.80
CA LYS A 12 -8.39 17.77 -0.07
C LYS A 12 -8.37 17.38 1.40
N HIS A 13 -7.17 17.39 1.97
CA HIS A 13 -7.00 17.27 3.42
C HIS A 13 -7.10 18.65 4.08
N ARG A 14 -7.72 18.73 5.27
CA ARG A 14 -7.98 20.01 5.95
C ARG A 14 -6.70 20.77 6.27
N GLN A 15 -5.61 20.08 6.64
CA GLN A 15 -4.33 20.69 7.00
C GLN A 15 -3.34 20.75 5.84
N HIS A 16 -3.39 19.79 4.91
CA HIS A 16 -2.36 19.63 3.88
C HIS A 16 -2.81 20.05 2.48
N GLY A 17 -4.08 20.44 2.32
CA GLY A 17 -4.60 20.89 1.03
C GLY A 17 -4.83 19.74 0.03
N ALA A 18 -4.56 20.01 -1.24
CA ALA A 18 -4.67 19.00 -2.30
C ALA A 18 -3.48 18.01 -2.26
N PRO A 19 -3.72 16.71 -2.46
CA PRO A 19 -2.65 15.72 -2.52
C PRO A 19 -1.85 15.84 -3.81
N SER A 20 -0.57 15.45 -3.77
CA SER A 20 0.27 15.27 -4.95
C SER A 20 0.00 13.95 -5.66
N LYS A 21 -0.44 12.94 -4.93
CA LYS A 21 -0.81 11.61 -5.46
C LYS A 21 -1.84 10.96 -4.55
N VAL A 22 -2.70 10.11 -5.14
CA VAL A 22 -3.65 9.27 -4.40
C VAL A 22 -3.57 7.85 -4.96
N TRP A 23 -3.47 6.86 -4.08
CA TRP A 23 -3.57 5.44 -4.40
C TRP A 23 -4.84 4.87 -3.80
N ILE A 24 -5.55 4.05 -4.56
CA ILE A 24 -6.73 3.35 -4.10
C ILE A 24 -6.37 1.89 -3.84
N TYR A 25 -6.44 1.50 -2.58
CA TYR A 25 -6.34 0.10 -2.18
C TYR A 25 -7.66 -0.59 -2.43
N ARG A 26 -7.61 -1.78 -3.02
CA ARG A 26 -8.78 -2.59 -3.36
C ARG A 26 -8.64 -3.96 -2.70
N ASP A 27 -9.78 -4.61 -2.45
CA ASP A 27 -9.79 -6.02 -2.10
C ASP A 27 -9.59 -6.90 -3.36
N ALA A 28 -9.53 -8.21 -3.17
CA ALA A 28 -9.34 -9.18 -4.26
C ALA A 28 -10.48 -9.16 -5.31
N GLN A 29 -11.64 -8.61 -4.97
CA GLN A 29 -12.79 -8.43 -5.86
C GLN A 29 -12.80 -7.07 -6.56
N GLY A 30 -11.76 -6.26 -6.36
CA GLY A 30 -11.62 -4.93 -6.97
C GLY A 30 -12.40 -3.82 -6.28
N GLN A 31 -13.02 -4.10 -5.11
CA GLN A 31 -13.76 -3.08 -4.36
C GLN A 31 -12.80 -2.15 -3.61
N PRO A 32 -12.93 -0.82 -3.71
CA PRO A 32 -12.11 0.10 -2.93
C PRO A 32 -12.29 -0.12 -1.42
N VAL A 33 -11.19 -0.22 -0.69
CA VAL A 33 -11.19 -0.38 0.77
C VAL A 33 -10.54 0.80 1.50
N MET A 34 -9.58 1.47 0.86
CA MET A 34 -8.87 2.62 1.42
C MET A 34 -8.33 3.49 0.29
N ALA A 35 -8.26 4.80 0.50
CA ALA A 35 -7.47 5.72 -0.31
C ALA A 35 -6.27 6.20 0.50
N LEU A 36 -5.07 6.15 -0.07
CA LEU A 36 -3.88 6.71 0.54
C LEU A 36 -3.46 7.97 -0.19
N TYR A 37 -3.43 9.07 0.52
CA TYR A 37 -3.08 10.39 0.01
C TYR A 37 -1.65 10.73 0.36
N ARG A 38 -0.90 11.21 -0.63
CA ARG A 38 0.43 11.77 -0.44
C ARG A 38 0.39 13.28 -0.60
N PHE A 39 1.05 13.96 0.30
CA PHE A 39 1.24 15.41 0.27
C PHE A 39 2.75 15.68 0.27
N ASP A 40 3.24 16.31 -0.80
CA ASP A 40 4.61 16.79 -0.85
C ASP A 40 4.61 18.21 -0.25
N LEU A 41 5.16 18.33 0.95
CA LEU A 41 5.31 19.58 1.66
C LEU A 41 6.62 20.24 1.23
N GLY A 42 6.74 21.54 1.42
CA GLY A 42 8.01 22.24 1.21
C GLY A 42 9.16 21.61 2.02
N PRO A 43 10.42 21.94 1.73
CA PRO A 43 11.57 21.40 2.45
C PRO A 43 11.52 21.77 3.95
N ASP A 44 12.18 20.95 4.79
CA ASP A 44 12.43 21.28 6.19
C ASP A 44 13.52 22.35 6.32
N GLU A 45 13.90 22.68 7.56
CA GLU A 45 14.95 23.66 7.86
C GLU A 45 16.32 23.28 7.30
N ASP A 46 16.56 21.98 7.09
CA ASP A 46 17.78 21.42 6.49
C ASP A 46 17.70 21.30 4.96
N GLY A 47 16.60 21.75 4.32
CA GLY A 47 16.38 21.67 2.88
C GLY A 47 15.92 20.28 2.40
N LYS A 48 15.57 19.34 3.29
CA LYS A 48 15.12 18.00 2.92
C LYS A 48 13.65 17.99 2.54
N PRO A 49 13.27 17.33 1.43
CA PRO A 49 11.86 17.19 1.04
C PRO A 49 11.03 16.50 2.11
N ARG A 50 9.96 17.15 2.57
CA ARG A 50 9.00 16.55 3.50
C ARG A 50 7.83 15.97 2.75
N LYS A 51 7.37 14.81 3.18
CA LYS A 51 6.19 14.15 2.66
C LYS A 51 5.32 13.65 3.81
N VAL A 52 4.00 13.74 3.64
CA VAL A 52 3.01 13.20 4.56
C VAL A 52 2.13 12.23 3.80
N PHE A 53 1.85 11.09 4.42
CA PHE A 53 0.88 10.13 3.94
C PHE A 53 -0.31 10.13 4.89
N ALA A 54 -1.52 10.28 4.35
CA ALA A 54 -2.75 10.25 5.11
C ALA A 54 -3.71 9.20 4.51
N PRO A 55 -3.93 8.09 5.19
CA PRO A 55 -4.94 7.13 4.78
C PRO A 55 -6.35 7.66 5.07
N LEU A 56 -7.27 7.34 4.17
CA LEU A 56 -8.67 7.72 4.25
C LEU A 56 -9.53 6.47 4.06
N THR A 57 -10.40 6.19 5.01
CA THR A 57 -11.29 5.04 5.00
C THR A 57 -12.75 5.43 5.21
N TRP A 58 -13.65 4.59 4.70
CA TRP A 58 -15.10 4.73 4.90
C TRP A 58 -15.51 3.90 6.10
N CYS A 59 -15.88 4.56 7.18
CA CYS A 59 -16.08 3.92 8.48
C CYS A 59 -17.53 4.07 8.93
N GLN A 60 -18.04 3.02 9.56
CA GLN A 60 -19.29 3.07 10.31
C GLN A 60 -19.08 3.89 11.59
N ARG A 61 -20.03 4.74 11.94
CA ARG A 61 -20.03 5.49 13.19
C ARG A 61 -20.44 4.59 14.34
N ALA A 62 -20.18 5.06 15.55
CA ALA A 62 -20.56 4.35 16.79
C ALA A 62 -22.07 4.12 16.94
N ASP A 63 -22.90 4.89 16.23
CA ASP A 63 -24.36 4.70 16.18
C ASP A 63 -24.79 3.45 15.37
N GLY A 64 -23.86 2.81 14.66
CA GLY A 64 -24.11 1.62 13.84
C GLY A 64 -24.99 1.87 12.61
N GLN A 65 -25.48 3.08 12.38
CA GLN A 65 -26.43 3.41 11.29
C GLN A 65 -25.81 4.31 10.23
N THR A 66 -24.91 5.23 10.63
CA THR A 66 -24.31 6.18 9.71
C THR A 66 -22.88 5.80 9.36
N GLN A 67 -22.48 6.12 8.14
CA GLN A 67 -21.12 5.91 7.65
C GLN A 67 -20.50 7.26 7.26
N GLN A 68 -19.18 7.38 7.42
CA GLN A 68 -18.46 8.61 7.11
C GLN A 68 -17.02 8.35 6.72
N TRP A 69 -16.44 9.28 5.98
CA TRP A 69 -15.01 9.32 5.72
C TRP A 69 -14.23 9.68 6.99
N ARG A 70 -13.15 8.94 7.23
CA ARG A 70 -12.19 9.22 8.31
C ARG A 70 -10.77 9.14 7.80
N TRP A 71 -9.97 10.11 8.19
CA TRP A 71 -8.53 10.11 7.97
C TRP A 71 -7.86 9.16 8.95
N GLN A 72 -7.94 7.89 8.65
CA GLN A 72 -7.34 6.80 9.42
C GLN A 72 -7.06 5.61 8.51
N GLY A 73 -6.06 4.78 8.87
CA GLY A 73 -5.76 3.53 8.18
C GLY A 73 -6.75 2.42 8.52
N LEU A 74 -6.67 1.34 7.74
CA LEU A 74 -7.35 0.10 8.05
C LEU A 74 -6.73 -0.56 9.29
N PRO A 75 -7.50 -1.37 10.05
CA PRO A 75 -6.95 -2.23 11.09
C PRO A 75 -5.98 -3.25 10.50
N ASP A 76 -5.14 -3.81 11.37
CA ASP A 76 -4.23 -4.89 10.98
C ASP A 76 -5.00 -6.24 10.92
N PRO A 77 -4.65 -7.14 9.99
CA PRO A 77 -3.63 -6.98 8.95
C PRO A 77 -4.12 -6.10 7.79
N ARG A 78 -3.19 -5.36 7.16
CA ARG A 78 -3.50 -4.38 6.11
C ARG A 78 -3.31 -4.97 4.72
N PRO A 79 -4.22 -4.67 3.77
CA PRO A 79 -4.12 -5.20 2.42
C PRO A 79 -2.90 -4.66 1.68
N LEU A 80 -2.41 -5.44 0.71
CA LEU A 80 -1.43 -4.99 -0.27
C LEU A 80 -2.08 -4.08 -1.32
N LEU A 81 -1.29 -3.18 -1.90
CA LEU A 81 -1.69 -2.40 -3.08
C LEU A 81 -1.91 -3.35 -4.27
N ARG A 82 -2.90 -3.08 -5.12
CA ARG A 82 -3.24 -3.93 -6.30
C ARG A 82 -3.55 -5.39 -5.93
N LEU A 83 -4.23 -5.61 -4.81
CA LEU A 83 -4.65 -6.94 -4.39
C LEU A 83 -5.61 -7.58 -5.42
N ASP A 84 -6.42 -6.78 -6.08
CA ASP A 84 -7.27 -7.18 -7.20
C ASP A 84 -6.45 -7.69 -8.40
N GLU A 85 -5.35 -7.02 -8.74
CA GLU A 85 -4.45 -7.46 -9.80
C GLU A 85 -3.70 -8.74 -9.41
N LEU A 86 -3.26 -8.86 -8.15
CA LEU A 86 -2.69 -10.10 -7.62
C LEU A 86 -3.66 -11.27 -7.77
N ALA A 87 -4.94 -11.06 -7.47
CA ALA A 87 -5.96 -12.09 -7.60
C ALA A 87 -6.26 -12.46 -9.06
N GLN A 88 -6.29 -11.49 -9.97
CA GLN A 88 -6.55 -11.70 -11.40
C GLN A 88 -5.37 -12.37 -12.13
N ARG A 89 -4.15 -12.15 -11.66
CA ARG A 89 -2.91 -12.63 -12.29
C ARG A 89 -2.18 -13.61 -11.38
N ALA A 90 -2.88 -14.69 -10.98
CA ALA A 90 -2.39 -15.65 -9.99
C ALA A 90 -1.01 -16.26 -10.33
N GLU A 91 -0.71 -16.48 -11.60
CA GLU A 91 0.55 -17.09 -12.05
C GLU A 91 1.68 -16.07 -12.32
N ALA A 92 1.37 -14.76 -12.32
CA ALA A 92 2.39 -13.76 -12.59
C ALA A 92 3.35 -13.64 -11.39
N PRO A 93 4.67 -13.49 -11.63
CA PRO A 93 5.59 -13.20 -10.54
C PRO A 93 5.31 -11.82 -9.94
N VAL A 94 5.69 -11.64 -8.68
CA VAL A 94 5.40 -10.43 -7.91
C VAL A 94 6.67 -9.64 -7.65
N ILE A 95 6.59 -8.32 -7.74
CA ILE A 95 7.59 -7.40 -7.17
C ILE A 95 6.97 -6.76 -5.94
N LEU A 96 7.60 -6.96 -4.80
CA LEU A 96 7.18 -6.36 -3.53
C LEU A 96 8.12 -5.21 -3.17
N CYS A 97 7.59 -3.99 -3.23
CA CYS A 97 8.29 -2.74 -2.91
C CYS A 97 7.94 -2.26 -1.50
N GLU A 98 8.72 -1.33 -0.96
CA GLU A 98 8.43 -0.73 0.36
C GLU A 98 7.31 0.32 0.33
N GLY A 99 7.02 0.89 -0.84
CA GLY A 99 6.02 1.94 -0.95
C GLY A 99 5.41 2.09 -2.32
N GLU A 100 4.30 2.81 -2.36
CA GLU A 100 3.40 2.92 -3.51
C GLU A 100 4.08 3.55 -4.73
N LYS A 101 4.98 4.53 -4.53
CA LYS A 101 5.69 5.18 -5.63
C LYS A 101 6.67 4.22 -6.31
N ALA A 102 7.36 3.40 -5.53
CA ALA A 102 8.26 2.37 -6.06
C ALA A 102 7.46 1.27 -6.78
N ALA A 103 6.31 0.86 -6.22
CA ALA A 103 5.43 -0.10 -6.85
C ALA A 103 4.83 0.43 -8.18
N ASP A 104 4.49 1.72 -8.27
CA ASP A 104 4.06 2.34 -9.53
C ASP A 104 5.17 2.28 -10.58
N ALA A 105 6.40 2.68 -10.22
CA ALA A 105 7.54 2.65 -11.13
C ALA A 105 7.88 1.21 -11.57
N ALA A 106 7.83 0.25 -10.66
CA ALA A 106 8.06 -1.16 -10.97
C ALA A 106 7.00 -1.72 -11.93
N ALA A 107 5.72 -1.34 -11.77
CA ALA A 107 4.65 -1.76 -12.67
C ALA A 107 4.82 -1.21 -14.09
N GLU A 108 5.32 0.02 -14.24
CA GLU A 108 5.62 0.61 -15.55
C GLU A 108 6.82 -0.05 -16.21
N LEU A 109 7.87 -0.35 -15.44
CA LEU A 109 9.13 -0.92 -15.98
C LEU A 109 9.02 -2.41 -16.28
N LEU A 110 8.25 -3.16 -15.51
CA LEU A 110 8.19 -4.62 -15.54
C LEU A 110 6.73 -5.12 -15.60
N PRO A 111 6.00 -4.87 -16.70
CA PRO A 111 4.56 -5.15 -16.81
C PRO A 111 4.21 -6.65 -16.73
N ASN A 112 5.19 -7.54 -16.88
CA ASN A 112 4.98 -8.99 -16.70
C ASN A 112 4.85 -9.40 -15.23
N TYR A 113 5.26 -8.54 -14.31
CA TYR A 113 5.11 -8.73 -12.86
C TYR A 113 3.85 -8.05 -12.35
N VAL A 114 3.36 -8.47 -11.18
CA VAL A 114 2.47 -7.64 -10.39
C VAL A 114 3.31 -6.90 -9.35
N ALA A 115 3.41 -5.59 -9.49
CA ALA A 115 4.15 -4.76 -8.55
C ALA A 115 3.22 -4.28 -7.43
N THR A 116 3.57 -4.57 -6.19
CA THR A 116 2.76 -4.27 -5.01
C THR A 116 3.61 -3.73 -3.86
N CYS A 117 2.96 -3.24 -2.82
CA CYS A 117 3.56 -2.81 -1.56
C CYS A 117 2.51 -2.86 -0.44
N TRP A 118 2.95 -2.67 0.78
CA TRP A 118 2.07 -2.42 1.94
C TRP A 118 1.97 -0.91 2.25
N PRO A 119 0.92 -0.44 2.95
CA PRO A 119 0.78 0.97 3.31
C PRO A 119 1.69 1.37 4.46
N ASN A 120 2.15 2.64 4.43
CA ASN A 120 2.95 3.32 5.47
C ASN A 120 4.43 2.91 5.59
N GLY A 121 5.04 2.37 4.53
CA GLY A 121 6.49 2.19 4.41
C GLY A 121 7.11 1.14 5.35
N SER A 122 8.46 1.11 5.41
CA SER A 122 9.26 0.06 6.06
C SER A 122 8.88 -0.25 7.51
N ASN A 123 8.53 0.76 8.31
CA ASN A 123 8.14 0.57 9.72
C ASN A 123 6.78 -0.14 9.91
N SER A 124 6.06 -0.45 8.84
CA SER A 124 4.72 -1.04 8.90
C SER A 124 4.61 -2.38 8.18
N SER A 125 5.71 -2.97 7.74
CA SER A 125 5.74 -4.27 7.06
C SER A 125 5.10 -5.39 7.89
N HIS A 126 5.33 -5.39 9.20
CA HIS A 126 4.75 -6.36 10.14
C HIS A 126 3.22 -6.30 10.28
N LYS A 127 2.59 -5.25 9.74
CA LYS A 127 1.13 -5.06 9.74
C LYS A 127 0.49 -5.45 8.41
N ALA A 128 1.28 -5.82 7.43
CA ALA A 128 0.79 -6.21 6.12
C ALA A 128 0.21 -7.62 6.14
N ASP A 129 -0.86 -7.82 5.40
CA ASP A 129 -1.34 -9.16 5.04
C ASP A 129 -0.53 -9.66 3.84
N LEU A 130 0.45 -10.52 4.10
CA LEU A 130 1.26 -11.14 3.06
C LEU A 130 0.68 -12.47 2.56
N THR A 131 -0.42 -12.96 3.12
CA THR A 131 -1.03 -14.24 2.71
C THR A 131 -1.36 -14.33 1.21
N PRO A 132 -1.72 -13.24 0.49
CA PRO A 132 -1.90 -13.29 -0.96
C PRO A 132 -0.65 -13.64 -1.76
N LEU A 133 0.52 -13.71 -1.10
CA LEU A 133 1.80 -14.07 -1.72
C LEU A 133 2.21 -15.53 -1.47
N GLU A 134 1.39 -16.31 -0.76
CA GLU A 134 1.56 -17.76 -0.63
C GLU A 134 1.60 -18.41 -2.02
N GLY A 135 2.55 -19.32 -2.24
CA GLY A 135 2.75 -20.02 -3.52
C GLY A 135 3.30 -19.14 -4.66
N ARG A 136 3.56 -17.84 -4.44
CA ARG A 136 4.01 -16.91 -5.49
C ARG A 136 5.54 -16.84 -5.57
N SER A 137 6.05 -16.55 -6.75
CA SER A 137 7.44 -16.13 -6.93
C SER A 137 7.56 -14.64 -6.66
N VAL A 138 8.29 -14.25 -5.62
CA VAL A 138 8.39 -12.87 -5.15
C VAL A 138 9.81 -12.34 -5.32
N VAL A 139 9.94 -11.17 -5.92
CA VAL A 139 11.16 -10.36 -5.95
C VAL A 139 10.95 -9.21 -4.97
N LEU A 140 11.84 -9.09 -3.99
CA LEU A 140 11.87 -7.98 -3.04
C LEU A 140 12.69 -6.84 -3.65
N TRP A 141 12.12 -5.64 -3.60
CA TRP A 141 12.77 -4.43 -4.09
C TRP A 141 12.96 -3.42 -2.96
N PRO A 142 14.10 -3.51 -2.21
CA PRO A 142 14.38 -2.62 -1.10
C PRO A 142 14.66 -1.18 -1.56
N ASP A 143 14.33 -0.21 -0.70
CA ASP A 143 14.91 1.12 -0.83
C ASP A 143 16.44 1.03 -0.60
N ASN A 144 17.20 1.88 -1.29
CA ASN A 144 18.68 1.80 -1.26
C ASN A 144 19.27 2.41 0.02
N ASP A 145 18.79 1.95 1.16
CA ASP A 145 19.31 2.31 2.49
C ASP A 145 19.32 1.12 3.45
N ALA A 146 19.92 1.30 4.63
CA ALA A 146 20.05 0.23 5.61
C ALA A 146 18.69 -0.20 6.20
N SER A 147 17.74 0.73 6.35
CA SER A 147 16.40 0.46 6.85
C SER A 147 15.61 -0.42 5.88
N GLY A 148 15.67 -0.08 4.59
CA GLY A 148 15.02 -0.84 3.54
C GLY A 148 15.54 -2.26 3.44
N LYS A 149 16.87 -2.44 3.48
CA LYS A 149 17.47 -3.77 3.48
C LYS A 149 17.02 -4.61 4.67
N SER A 150 17.10 -4.07 5.88
CA SER A 150 16.69 -4.79 7.09
C SER A 150 15.18 -5.10 7.09
N CYS A 151 14.35 -4.20 6.58
CA CYS A 151 12.92 -4.44 6.43
C CYS A 151 12.66 -5.61 5.48
N MET A 152 13.32 -5.64 4.32
CA MET A 152 13.13 -6.69 3.32
C MET A 152 13.68 -8.05 3.78
N ASP A 153 14.72 -8.08 4.62
CA ASP A 153 15.20 -9.33 5.25
C ASP A 153 14.08 -9.94 6.13
N ALA A 154 13.45 -9.15 6.99
CA ALA A 154 12.34 -9.61 7.82
C ALA A 154 11.10 -10.03 6.98
N VAL A 155 10.82 -9.32 5.90
CA VAL A 155 9.74 -9.68 4.96
C VAL A 155 10.08 -10.99 4.23
N ALA A 156 11.34 -11.22 3.84
CA ALA A 156 11.77 -12.47 3.21
C ALA A 156 11.54 -13.67 4.12
N GLU A 157 11.89 -13.56 5.40
CA GLU A 157 11.63 -14.61 6.40
C GLU A 157 10.13 -14.90 6.54
N HIS A 158 9.30 -13.86 6.60
CA HIS A 158 7.84 -14.03 6.69
C HIS A 158 7.28 -14.70 5.44
N LEU A 159 7.72 -14.29 4.23
CA LEU A 159 7.28 -14.91 2.97
C LEU A 159 7.64 -16.39 2.89
N GLN A 160 8.82 -16.78 3.40
CA GLN A 160 9.21 -18.20 3.48
C GLN A 160 8.29 -18.98 4.45
N GLN A 161 7.94 -18.38 5.60
CA GLN A 161 7.05 -18.98 6.59
C GLN A 161 5.64 -19.22 6.05
N ILE A 162 5.10 -18.31 5.24
CA ILE A 162 3.78 -18.46 4.62
C ILE A 162 3.80 -19.30 3.34
N GLY A 163 4.95 -19.83 2.92
CA GLY A 163 5.05 -20.74 1.78
C GLY A 163 5.11 -20.07 0.42
N ALA A 164 5.73 -18.89 0.28
CA ALA A 164 6.06 -18.34 -1.04
C ALA A 164 6.91 -19.32 -1.85
N ALA A 165 6.61 -19.50 -3.15
CA ALA A 165 7.31 -20.49 -4.00
C ALA A 165 8.79 -20.14 -4.20
N SER A 166 9.12 -18.86 -4.27
CA SER A 166 10.49 -18.35 -4.27
C SER A 166 10.55 -16.91 -3.77
N VAL A 167 11.63 -16.56 -3.09
CA VAL A 167 11.92 -15.18 -2.65
C VAL A 167 13.32 -14.82 -3.13
N ARG A 168 13.44 -13.68 -3.79
CA ARG A 168 14.72 -13.12 -4.28
C ARG A 168 14.79 -11.64 -3.87
N VAL A 169 15.99 -11.15 -3.63
CA VAL A 169 16.28 -9.73 -3.36
C VAL A 169 17.09 -9.17 -4.52
#